data_ae86c8650b5f12048ea1c3797e156766
#
_entry.id   ae86c8650b5f12048ea1c3797e156766
#
_cell.length_a   1.000
_cell.length_b   1.000
_cell.length_c   1.000
_cell.angle_alpha   90.00
_cell.angle_beta   90.00
_cell.angle_gamma   90.00
#
_symmetry.space_group_name_H-M   'P 1'
#
loop_
_entity.id
_entity.type
_entity.pdbx_description
1 polymer ?
#
loop_
_entity_poly.entity_id
_entity_poly.type
_entity_poly.pdbx_seq_one_letter_code
_entity_poly.pdbx_strand_id
1 'polypeptide(L)'
;MEVVYDDESMAGYMKAAVGVTPDRPILIDRFLNHAMECEADAISDGTHAFVPAVMEHIELAGVHSGDSACILPSVHISEENLETIKEYTRKIAEEMHVKGLMNMQYAIEDDKVYVLEANPRASRTVPLVSKVCNVRMVPLATQIITSELTGKPSPVPELSLIHI
;
A
#
# COMPACT_ATOMS: atom_id res chain seq x y z
N MET A 1 11.75 -0.76 -19.13
CA MET A 1 10.91 0.40 -18.77
C MET A 1 11.59 1.63 -19.32
N GLU A 2 10.85 2.56 -19.92
CA GLU A 2 11.35 3.77 -20.54
C GLU A 2 10.45 4.94 -20.19
N VAL A 3 11.01 6.11 -19.91
CA VAL A 3 10.26 7.34 -19.66
C VAL A 3 10.13 8.07 -20.98
N VAL A 4 8.92 8.42 -21.38
CA VAL A 4 8.62 9.16 -22.61
C VAL A 4 7.99 10.50 -22.26
N TYR A 5 8.38 11.56 -22.98
CA TYR A 5 8.00 12.94 -22.67
C TYR A 5 7.03 13.55 -23.69
N ASP A 6 6.81 12.89 -24.82
CA ASP A 6 5.94 13.35 -25.89
C ASP A 6 5.31 12.19 -26.67
N ASP A 7 4.28 12.49 -27.46
CA ASP A 7 3.52 11.51 -28.22
C ASP A 7 4.34 10.82 -29.32
N GLU A 8 5.34 11.51 -29.89
CA GLU A 8 6.19 10.97 -30.94
C GLU A 8 7.12 9.88 -30.38
N SER A 9 7.78 10.18 -29.25
CA SER A 9 8.61 9.22 -28.51
C SER A 9 7.78 8.03 -28.03
N MET A 10 6.55 8.27 -27.54
CA MET A 10 5.60 7.23 -27.15
C MET A 10 5.29 6.31 -28.32
N ALA A 11 4.93 6.86 -29.47
CA ALA A 11 4.60 6.09 -30.66
C ALA A 11 5.80 5.26 -31.16
N GLY A 12 7.01 5.82 -31.10
CA GLY A 12 8.26 5.12 -31.44
C GLY A 12 8.51 3.94 -30.53
N TYR A 13 8.39 4.15 -29.21
CA TYR A 13 8.58 3.10 -28.21
C TYR A 13 7.54 1.99 -28.33
N MET A 14 6.27 2.35 -28.54
CA MET A 14 5.18 1.38 -28.73
C MET A 14 5.42 0.48 -29.95
N LYS A 15 5.90 1.04 -31.08
CA LYS A 15 6.22 0.23 -32.26
C LYS A 15 7.35 -0.77 -31.96
N ALA A 16 8.37 -0.36 -31.25
CA ALA A 16 9.49 -1.23 -30.87
C ALA A 16 9.01 -2.34 -29.91
N ALA A 17 8.24 -2.00 -28.88
CA ALA A 17 7.76 -2.91 -27.88
C ALA A 17 6.78 -3.98 -28.48
N VAL A 18 5.85 -3.57 -29.35
CA VAL A 18 4.93 -4.50 -30.03
C VAL A 18 5.69 -5.46 -30.95
N GLY A 19 6.79 -5.01 -31.57
CA GLY A 19 7.64 -5.89 -32.39
C GLY A 19 8.28 -7.02 -31.58
N VAL A 20 8.47 -6.86 -30.27
CA VAL A 20 9.05 -7.88 -29.38
C VAL A 20 7.99 -8.81 -28.79
N THR A 21 6.79 -8.29 -28.49
CA THR A 21 5.72 -9.08 -27.86
C THR A 21 4.35 -8.71 -28.43
N PRO A 22 4.03 -9.11 -29.66
CA PRO A 22 2.82 -8.64 -30.37
C PRO A 22 1.50 -9.04 -29.70
N ASP A 23 1.49 -10.12 -28.93
CA ASP A 23 0.27 -10.68 -28.31
C ASP A 23 0.13 -10.33 -26.81
N ARG A 24 0.97 -9.44 -26.29
CA ARG A 24 0.92 -9.04 -24.87
C ARG A 24 0.56 -7.57 -24.71
N PRO A 25 -0.29 -7.23 -23.73
CA PRO A 25 -0.61 -5.85 -23.43
C PRO A 25 0.64 -5.12 -22.90
N ILE A 26 0.75 -3.84 -23.23
CA ILE A 26 1.78 -2.95 -22.73
C ILE A 26 1.14 -2.08 -21.66
N LEU A 27 1.76 -2.02 -20.47
CA LEU A 27 1.36 -1.14 -19.40
C LEU A 27 2.00 0.25 -19.62
N ILE A 28 1.17 1.28 -19.55
CA ILE A 28 1.58 2.67 -19.62
C ILE A 28 1.12 3.35 -18.35
N ASP A 29 2.07 3.83 -17.55
CA ASP A 29 1.81 4.50 -16.29
C ASP A 29 2.24 5.98 -16.37
N ARG A 30 1.60 6.81 -15.55
CA ARG A 30 2.06 8.17 -15.33
C ARG A 30 3.37 8.15 -14.55
N PHE A 31 4.39 8.82 -15.09
CA PHE A 31 5.65 9.03 -14.37
C PHE A 31 5.52 10.18 -13.36
N LEU A 32 5.94 9.94 -12.13
CA LEU A 32 6.00 10.93 -11.06
C LEU A 32 7.45 11.36 -10.86
N ASN A 33 7.73 12.66 -10.98
CA ASN A 33 9.11 13.18 -11.00
C ASN A 33 9.71 13.39 -9.61
N HIS A 34 8.88 13.81 -8.65
CA HIS A 34 9.31 14.24 -7.31
C HIS A 34 8.40 13.69 -6.21
N ALA A 35 7.88 12.49 -6.40
CA ALA A 35 6.98 11.90 -5.46
C ALA A 35 7.69 11.46 -4.17
N MET A 36 7.02 11.66 -3.05
CA MET A 36 7.34 11.04 -1.78
C MET A 36 6.65 9.67 -1.73
N GLU A 37 7.41 8.63 -1.45
CA GLU A 37 6.86 7.29 -1.30
C GLU A 37 6.45 7.04 0.15
N CYS A 38 5.36 6.32 0.34
CA CYS A 38 4.89 5.91 1.65
C CYS A 38 4.15 4.58 1.56
N GLU A 39 4.01 3.90 2.70
CA GLU A 39 3.33 2.62 2.76
C GLU A 39 2.42 2.51 3.99
N ALA A 40 1.40 1.67 3.90
CA ALA A 40 0.49 1.37 4.99
C ALA A 40 0.28 -0.14 5.10
N ASP A 41 0.37 -0.65 6.33
CA ASP A 41 0.00 -2.02 6.65
C ASP A 41 -1.41 -2.04 7.23
N ALA A 42 -2.23 -2.97 6.76
CA ALA A 42 -3.60 -3.17 7.23
C ALA A 42 -3.83 -4.58 7.73
N ILE A 43 -4.80 -4.71 8.64
CA ILE A 43 -5.41 -5.99 9.03
C ILE A 43 -6.86 -5.96 8.54
N SER A 44 -7.30 -7.01 7.84
CA SER A 44 -8.67 -7.10 7.35
C SER A 44 -9.26 -8.48 7.59
N ASP A 45 -10.60 -8.54 7.79
CA ASP A 45 -11.36 -9.78 7.94
C ASP A 45 -12.19 -10.13 6.70
N GLY A 46 -12.00 -9.38 5.62
CA GLY A 46 -12.73 -9.53 4.36
C GLY A 46 -13.91 -8.58 4.21
N THR A 47 -14.33 -7.92 5.29
CA THR A 47 -15.45 -6.96 5.30
C THR A 47 -15.10 -5.64 5.97
N HIS A 48 -14.15 -5.66 6.89
CA HIS A 48 -13.63 -4.47 7.57
C HIS A 48 -12.12 -4.50 7.59
N ALA A 49 -11.50 -3.33 7.50
CA ALA A 49 -10.06 -3.20 7.58
C ALA A 49 -9.64 -2.12 8.59
N PHE A 50 -8.56 -2.39 9.31
CA PHE A 50 -7.93 -1.49 10.25
C PHE A 50 -6.52 -1.14 9.79
N VAL A 51 -6.20 0.14 9.75
CA VAL A 51 -4.89 0.70 9.36
C VAL A 51 -4.30 1.40 10.57
N PRO A 52 -3.34 0.81 11.26
CA PRO A 52 -2.74 1.40 12.48
C PRO A 52 -2.03 2.71 12.19
N ALA A 53 -1.25 2.76 11.13
CA ALA A 53 -0.46 3.94 10.77
C ALA A 53 -0.02 3.90 9.30
N VAL A 54 0.44 5.06 8.83
CA VAL A 54 1.11 5.24 7.54
C VAL A 54 2.58 5.51 7.80
N MET A 55 3.46 4.87 7.05
CA MET A 55 4.91 5.02 7.13
C MET A 55 5.41 5.87 5.96
N GLU A 56 6.24 6.83 6.26
CA GLU A 56 6.91 7.68 5.28
C GLU A 56 8.27 7.09 4.93
N HIS A 57 8.63 7.05 3.64
CA HIS A 57 9.97 6.68 3.20
C HIS A 57 10.90 7.89 3.22
N ILE A 58 12.15 7.69 3.66
CA ILE A 58 13.17 8.74 3.67
C ILE A 58 13.74 8.94 2.27
N GLU A 59 13.93 7.84 1.54
CA GLU A 59 14.44 7.86 0.18
C GLU A 59 13.36 8.32 -0.81
N LEU A 60 13.79 8.95 -1.89
CA LEU A 60 12.89 9.38 -2.96
C LEU A 60 12.20 8.19 -3.63
N ALA A 61 11.02 8.43 -4.19
CA ALA A 61 10.29 7.43 -4.94
C ALA A 61 11.13 6.80 -6.06
N GLY A 62 10.98 5.48 -6.23
CA GLY A 62 11.76 4.69 -7.19
C GLY A 62 12.92 3.91 -6.58
N VAL A 63 13.27 4.16 -5.32
CA VAL A 63 14.13 3.26 -4.55
C VAL A 63 13.29 2.08 -4.07
N HIS A 64 13.77 0.85 -4.28
CA HIS A 64 13.04 -0.34 -3.86
C HIS A 64 12.68 -0.26 -2.36
N SER A 65 11.43 -0.52 -2.02
CA SER A 65 10.95 -0.39 -0.63
C SER A 65 11.77 -1.20 0.37
N GLY A 66 12.40 -2.30 -0.08
CA GLY A 66 13.36 -3.11 0.69
C GLY A 66 14.61 -2.36 1.12
N ASP A 67 15.01 -1.36 0.38
CA ASP A 67 16.24 -0.58 0.57
C ASP A 67 15.97 0.82 1.16
N SER A 68 14.69 1.17 1.37
CA SER A 68 14.28 2.44 1.93
C SER A 68 14.10 2.35 3.44
N ALA A 69 14.53 3.39 4.15
CA ALA A 69 14.23 3.56 5.56
C ALA A 69 12.83 4.18 5.74
N CYS A 70 12.08 3.70 6.73
CA CYS A 70 10.74 4.18 7.03
C CYS A 70 10.71 4.96 8.34
N ILE A 71 9.96 6.07 8.35
CA ILE A 71 9.68 6.86 9.55
C ILE A 71 8.24 6.58 10.01
N LEU A 72 8.07 6.38 11.30
CA LEU A 72 6.79 6.23 11.95
C LEU A 72 6.83 6.89 13.34
N PRO A 73 5.96 7.87 13.66
CA PRO A 73 4.92 8.44 12.78
C PRO A 73 5.49 9.21 11.59
N SER A 74 4.68 9.38 10.54
CA SER A 74 5.01 10.21 9.38
C SER A 74 5.20 11.67 9.80
N VAL A 75 6.17 12.37 9.20
CA VAL A 75 6.57 13.73 9.57
C VAL A 75 6.15 14.76 8.52
N HIS A 76 6.28 14.42 7.23
CA HIS A 76 6.04 15.35 6.14
C HIS A 76 4.71 15.11 5.40
N ILE A 77 4.01 14.03 5.69
CA ILE A 77 2.71 13.74 5.10
C ILE A 77 1.64 14.56 5.82
N SER A 78 0.84 15.32 5.06
CA SER A 78 -0.25 16.10 5.62
C SER A 78 -1.33 15.20 6.23
N GLU A 79 -2.08 15.73 7.23
CA GLU A 79 -3.19 15.02 7.88
C GLU A 79 -4.24 14.56 6.84
N GLU A 80 -4.53 15.41 5.85
CA GLU A 80 -5.47 15.09 4.76
C GLU A 80 -5.00 13.89 3.93
N ASN A 81 -3.71 13.86 3.58
CA ASN A 81 -3.14 12.74 2.84
C ASN A 81 -3.05 11.47 3.69
N LEU A 82 -2.76 11.59 5.01
CA LEU A 82 -2.78 10.45 5.93
C LEU A 82 -4.17 9.80 5.98
N GLU A 83 -5.23 10.59 6.13
CA GLU A 83 -6.59 10.08 6.14
C GLU A 83 -7.00 9.51 4.78
N THR A 84 -6.61 10.15 3.69
CA THR A 84 -6.84 9.63 2.32
C THR A 84 -6.18 8.26 2.13
N ILE A 85 -4.93 8.09 2.55
CA ILE A 85 -4.20 6.82 2.45
C ILE A 85 -4.89 5.74 3.29
N LYS A 86 -5.29 6.06 4.53
CA LYS A 86 -6.01 5.12 5.39
C LYS A 86 -7.36 4.71 4.78
N GLU A 87 -8.10 5.67 4.21
CA GLU A 87 -9.37 5.41 3.54
C GLU A 87 -9.20 4.52 2.31
N TYR A 88 -8.23 4.83 1.45
CA TYR A 88 -7.93 4.02 0.27
C TYR A 88 -7.52 2.61 0.66
N THR A 89 -6.65 2.48 1.66
CA THR A 89 -6.21 1.18 2.17
C THR A 89 -7.40 0.35 2.66
N ARG A 90 -8.31 0.95 3.46
CA ARG A 90 -9.53 0.27 3.94
C ARG A 90 -10.40 -0.18 2.78
N LYS A 91 -10.76 0.73 1.88
CA LYS A 91 -11.63 0.42 0.73
C LYS A 91 -11.07 -0.68 -0.16
N ILE A 92 -9.76 -0.63 -0.45
CA ILE A 92 -9.11 -1.66 -1.28
C ILE A 92 -9.10 -3.01 -0.57
N ALA A 93 -8.78 -3.06 0.73
CA ALA A 93 -8.78 -4.29 1.49
C ALA A 93 -10.17 -4.94 1.57
N GLU A 94 -11.20 -4.12 1.76
CA GLU A 94 -12.60 -4.55 1.84
C GLU A 94 -13.11 -5.04 0.47
N GLU A 95 -12.87 -4.29 -0.59
CA GLU A 95 -13.29 -4.66 -1.96
C GLU A 95 -12.57 -5.92 -2.48
N MET A 96 -11.30 -6.10 -2.11
CA MET A 96 -10.54 -7.31 -2.42
C MET A 96 -10.86 -8.48 -1.48
N HIS A 97 -11.72 -8.29 -0.47
CA HIS A 97 -12.06 -9.28 0.55
C HIS A 97 -10.83 -9.90 1.23
N VAL A 98 -9.83 -9.07 1.52
CA VAL A 98 -8.57 -9.52 2.12
C VAL A 98 -8.82 -10.08 3.51
N LYS A 99 -8.36 -11.31 3.79
CA LYS A 99 -8.36 -11.90 5.13
C LYS A 99 -6.93 -12.03 5.64
N GLY A 100 -6.61 -11.27 6.68
CA GLY A 100 -5.27 -11.22 7.29
C GLY A 100 -4.59 -9.89 7.06
N LEU A 101 -3.34 -9.90 6.60
CA LEU A 101 -2.51 -8.70 6.39
C LEU A 101 -2.50 -8.26 4.93
N MET A 102 -2.45 -6.96 4.73
CA MET A 102 -2.23 -6.32 3.44
C MET A 102 -1.25 -5.17 3.61
N ASN A 103 -0.31 -5.05 2.68
CA ASN A 103 0.57 -3.91 2.54
C ASN A 103 0.19 -3.12 1.29
N MET A 104 0.10 -1.82 1.43
CA MET A 104 -0.19 -0.88 0.35
C MET A 104 0.97 0.07 0.17
N GLN A 105 1.37 0.30 -1.08
CA GLN A 105 2.38 1.29 -1.44
C GLN A 105 1.75 2.45 -2.18
N TYR A 106 2.16 3.65 -1.80
CA TYR A 106 1.63 4.91 -2.30
C TYR A 106 2.77 5.86 -2.68
N ALA A 107 2.43 6.80 -3.55
CA ALA A 107 3.25 7.96 -3.81
C ALA A 107 2.42 9.24 -3.65
N ILE A 108 3.04 10.29 -3.16
CA ILE A 108 2.42 11.62 -3.03
C ILE A 108 3.21 12.59 -3.88
N GLU A 109 2.54 13.26 -4.82
CA GLU A 109 3.08 14.34 -5.64
C GLU A 109 2.03 15.44 -5.79
N ASP A 110 2.40 16.69 -5.58
CA ASP A 110 1.50 17.86 -5.64
C ASP A 110 0.23 17.68 -4.79
N ASP A 111 0.40 17.23 -3.55
CA ASP A 111 -0.69 16.92 -2.58
C ASP A 111 -1.72 15.90 -3.08
N LYS A 112 -1.36 15.08 -4.06
CA LYS A 112 -2.20 13.98 -4.56
C LYS A 112 -1.61 12.64 -4.19
N VAL A 113 -2.47 11.77 -3.67
CA VAL A 113 -2.13 10.39 -3.33
C VAL A 113 -2.36 9.48 -4.55
N TYR A 114 -1.32 8.73 -4.91
CA TYR A 114 -1.34 7.72 -5.97
C TYR A 114 -1.14 6.35 -5.37
N VAL A 115 -1.97 5.39 -5.77
CA VAL A 115 -1.79 3.98 -5.42
C VAL A 115 -0.76 3.37 -6.36
N LEU A 116 0.31 2.81 -5.82
CA LEU A 116 1.33 2.12 -6.60
C LEU A 116 1.06 0.61 -6.65
N GLU A 117 0.86 -0.01 -5.48
CA GLU A 117 0.75 -1.46 -5.37
C GLU A 117 -0.09 -1.88 -4.16
N ALA A 118 -0.90 -2.93 -4.34
CA ALA A 118 -1.64 -3.61 -3.28
C ALA A 118 -1.12 -5.04 -3.13
N ASN A 119 -0.60 -5.36 -1.95
CA ASN A 119 0.02 -6.65 -1.63
C ASN A 119 -0.76 -7.34 -0.51
N PRO A 120 -1.70 -8.26 -0.78
CA PRO A 120 -2.46 -8.97 0.24
C PRO A 120 -1.59 -10.06 0.91
N ARG A 121 -0.58 -9.64 1.61
CA ARG A 121 0.39 -10.45 2.34
C ARG A 121 1.02 -9.65 3.47
N ALA A 122 1.71 -10.33 4.39
CA ALA A 122 2.58 -9.66 5.36
C ALA A 122 3.72 -8.89 4.68
N SER A 123 4.10 -7.77 5.27
CA SER A 123 5.24 -6.96 4.86
C SER A 123 6.38 -7.05 5.88
N ARG A 124 7.55 -6.54 5.50
CA ARG A 124 8.70 -6.38 6.41
C ARG A 124 8.45 -5.32 7.49
N THR A 125 7.54 -4.39 7.26
CA THR A 125 7.23 -3.28 8.18
C THR A 125 6.23 -3.66 9.26
N VAL A 126 5.49 -4.76 9.12
CA VAL A 126 4.54 -5.26 10.13
C VAL A 126 5.13 -5.35 11.54
N PRO A 127 6.38 -5.83 11.77
CA PRO A 127 6.96 -5.85 13.11
C PRO A 127 7.20 -4.44 13.68
N LEU A 128 7.58 -3.47 12.85
CA LEU A 128 7.76 -2.07 13.24
C LEU A 128 6.43 -1.45 13.65
N VAL A 129 5.42 -1.52 12.78
CA VAL A 129 4.06 -1.01 13.03
C VAL A 129 3.48 -1.65 14.29
N SER A 130 3.63 -2.97 14.43
CA SER A 130 3.14 -3.70 15.62
C SER A 130 3.73 -3.15 16.92
N LYS A 131 5.02 -2.81 16.93
CA LYS A 131 5.69 -2.29 18.13
C LYS A 131 5.35 -0.83 18.40
N VAL A 132 5.39 0.02 17.38
CA VAL A 132 5.17 1.46 17.53
C VAL A 132 3.71 1.75 17.89
N CYS A 133 2.76 1.11 17.21
CA CYS A 133 1.33 1.31 17.44
C CYS A 133 0.76 0.41 18.57
N ASN A 134 1.58 -0.44 19.18
CA ASN A 134 1.15 -1.42 20.17
C ASN A 134 -0.01 -2.32 19.71
N VAL A 135 -0.02 -2.69 18.43
CA VAL A 135 -1.02 -3.55 17.80
C VAL A 135 -0.37 -4.89 17.44
N ARG A 136 -0.87 -5.98 17.97
CA ARG A 136 -0.33 -7.33 17.73
C ARG A 136 -0.78 -7.87 16.36
N MET A 137 -0.30 -7.25 15.27
CA MET A 137 -0.81 -7.50 13.92
C MET A 137 -0.75 -8.96 13.49
N VAL A 138 0.36 -9.65 13.69
CA VAL A 138 0.52 -11.06 13.27
C VAL A 138 -0.41 -12.01 14.04
N PRO A 139 -0.48 -11.98 15.39
CA PRO A 139 -1.46 -12.78 16.12
C PRO A 139 -2.90 -12.50 15.74
N LEU A 140 -3.27 -11.23 15.52
CA LEU A 140 -4.63 -10.85 15.10
C LEU A 140 -4.94 -11.37 13.69
N ALA A 141 -4.03 -11.22 12.74
CA ALA A 141 -4.19 -11.77 11.39
C ALA A 141 -4.33 -13.30 11.42
N THR A 142 -3.55 -13.98 12.26
CA THR A 142 -3.69 -15.43 12.46
C THR A 142 -5.07 -15.80 13.00
N GLN A 143 -5.57 -15.04 13.98
CA GLN A 143 -6.91 -15.25 14.53
C GLN A 143 -7.99 -15.07 13.45
N ILE A 144 -7.88 -14.04 12.62
CA ILE A 144 -8.81 -13.77 11.51
C ILE A 144 -8.81 -14.93 10.51
N ILE A 145 -7.61 -15.32 10.02
CA ILE A 145 -7.48 -16.38 9.02
C ILE A 145 -8.03 -17.73 9.55
N THR A 146 -7.87 -17.98 10.85
CA THR A 146 -8.36 -19.23 11.48
C THR A 146 -9.75 -19.09 12.09
N SER A 147 -10.42 -17.95 11.99
CA SER A 147 -11.72 -17.68 12.62
C SER A 147 -12.81 -18.68 12.21
N GLU A 148 -12.86 -19.02 10.93
CA GLU A 148 -13.80 -20.00 10.38
C GLU A 148 -13.59 -21.41 10.99
N LEU A 149 -12.35 -21.76 11.31
CA LEU A 149 -12.00 -23.05 11.90
C LEU A 149 -12.24 -23.07 13.43
N THR A 150 -12.04 -21.92 14.09
CA THR A 150 -12.09 -21.82 15.56
C THR A 150 -13.42 -21.32 16.10
N GLY A 151 -14.29 -20.80 15.23
CA GLY A 151 -15.57 -20.18 15.61
C GLY A 151 -15.43 -18.88 16.43
N LYS A 152 -14.23 -18.29 16.51
CA LYS A 152 -13.99 -17.03 17.21
C LYS A 152 -14.35 -15.85 16.32
N PRO A 153 -14.99 -14.78 16.85
CA PRO A 153 -15.30 -13.59 16.07
C PRO A 153 -14.03 -12.87 15.60
N SER A 154 -14.16 -12.10 14.51
CA SER A 154 -13.09 -11.22 14.05
C SER A 154 -12.84 -10.09 15.05
N PRO A 155 -11.57 -9.78 15.36
CA PRO A 155 -11.22 -8.66 16.23
C PRO A 155 -11.20 -7.31 15.50
N VAL A 156 -11.33 -7.24 14.18
CA VAL A 156 -11.14 -6.01 13.39
C VAL A 156 -12.14 -4.90 13.74
N PRO A 157 -13.45 -5.16 13.93
CA PRO A 157 -14.37 -4.11 14.33
C PRO A 157 -14.00 -3.44 15.65
N GLU A 158 -13.44 -4.20 16.60
CA GLU A 158 -12.98 -3.65 17.88
C GLU A 158 -11.72 -2.80 17.72
N LEU A 159 -10.80 -3.17 16.82
CA LEU A 159 -9.58 -2.42 16.53
C LEU A 159 -9.87 -1.05 15.91
N SER A 160 -10.91 -0.92 15.12
CA SER A 160 -11.30 0.35 14.50
C SER A 160 -11.74 1.41 15.52
N LEU A 161 -12.02 1.01 16.77
CA LEU A 161 -12.36 1.91 17.88
C LEU A 161 -11.14 2.39 18.67
N ILE A 162 -9.96 1.85 18.38
CA ILE A 162 -8.72 2.24 19.04
C ILE A 162 -8.16 3.48 18.32
N HIS A 163 -8.20 4.62 19.01
CA HIS A 163 -7.49 5.83 18.57
C HIS A 163 -6.02 5.70 18.99
N ILE A 164 -5.15 5.60 18.00
CA ILE A 164 -3.69 5.57 18.17
C ILE A 164 -3.15 6.97 17.93
#